data_3cb96fb67109b2d79b321db11f18d8fa
#
_entry.id   3cb96fb67109b2d79b321db11f18d8fa
#
_cell.length_a   1.000
_cell.length_b   1.000
_cell.length_c   1.000
_cell.angle_alpha   90.00
_cell.angle_beta   90.00
_cell.angle_gamma   90.00
#
_symmetry.space_group_name_H-M   'P 1'
#
loop_
_entity.id
_entity.type
_entity.pdbx_description
1 polymer ?
#
loop_
_entity_poly.entity_id
_entity_poly.type
_entity_poly.pdbx_seq_one_letter_code
_entity_poly.pdbx_strand_id
1 'polypeptide(L)'
;IFFRDQKITPREQINFAQRFGEIHFHPYMKGLDDHPEILEIIKEPGDGYTFGSVWHTDQMFNPQPAKATMLYAHEVPKTGGDTMFSNQYLAYETLSEPMRDMLNNVKTFNVGDGFRRGIGKAKRIDRYAKNPTMQAKIRDPGNIPTEAVHPLIRTHPETKRKSLYIGSHTQTLDGFNAEEADSIIDFLRNHSQRHEFTCRFRWEAGSIALWDNRCVQHKALADYDEKRRTHRITIAGEIPM
;
A
#
# COMPACT_ATOMS: atom_id res chain seq x y z
N ILE A 1 1.80 12.31 -7.59
CA ILE A 1 2.58 13.54 -7.73
C ILE A 1 3.97 13.25 -7.23
N PHE A 2 5.00 13.75 -7.96
CA PHE A 2 6.40 13.57 -7.60
C PHE A 2 7.10 14.93 -7.52
N PHE A 3 7.97 15.07 -6.52
CA PHE A 3 8.82 16.24 -6.33
C PHE A 3 10.28 15.81 -6.29
N ARG A 4 11.20 16.62 -6.83
CA ARG A 4 12.65 16.41 -6.80
C ARG A 4 13.32 17.48 -5.94
N ASP A 5 14.54 17.19 -5.52
CA ASP A 5 15.46 18.16 -4.88
C ASP A 5 14.88 18.83 -3.62
N GLN A 6 14.03 18.14 -2.89
CA GLN A 6 13.43 18.68 -1.68
C GLN A 6 14.38 18.53 -0.48
N LYS A 7 14.47 19.61 0.30
CA LYS A 7 15.20 19.63 1.58
C LYS A 7 14.24 20.10 2.65
N ILE A 8 13.54 19.15 3.27
CA ILE A 8 12.53 19.43 4.27
C ILE A 8 12.87 18.76 5.60
N THR A 9 12.54 19.41 6.69
CA THR A 9 12.61 18.86 8.03
C THR A 9 11.43 17.93 8.28
N PRO A 10 11.49 17.04 9.30
CA PRO A 10 10.34 16.24 9.70
C PRO A 10 9.08 17.07 9.97
N ARG A 11 9.22 18.23 10.61
CA ARG A 11 8.09 19.13 10.89
C ARG A 11 7.46 19.71 9.62
N GLU A 12 8.26 20.10 8.65
CA GLU A 12 7.76 20.57 7.36
C GLU A 12 7.07 19.46 6.57
N GLN A 13 7.59 18.22 6.64
CA GLN A 13 6.93 17.04 6.05
C GLN A 13 5.55 16.81 6.67
N ILE A 14 5.43 16.88 7.99
CA ILE A 14 4.17 16.76 8.73
C ILE A 14 3.20 17.87 8.32
N ASN A 15 3.65 19.12 8.35
CA ASN A 15 2.82 20.29 8.01
C ASN A 15 2.29 20.21 6.57
N PHE A 16 3.13 19.73 5.64
CA PHE A 16 2.69 19.53 4.26
C PHE A 16 1.64 18.43 4.15
N ALA A 17 1.87 17.29 4.80
CA ALA A 17 0.92 16.16 4.78
C ALA A 17 -0.44 16.55 5.38
N GLN A 18 -0.46 17.33 6.46
CA GLN A 18 -1.69 17.80 7.12
C GLN A 18 -2.58 18.67 6.21
N ARG A 19 -2.05 19.27 5.13
CA ARG A 19 -2.86 19.98 4.13
C ARG A 19 -3.82 19.06 3.37
N PHE A 20 -3.57 17.77 3.37
CA PHE A 20 -4.38 16.75 2.70
C PHE A 20 -5.35 16.03 3.65
N GLY A 21 -5.24 16.24 4.95
CA GLY A 21 -6.10 15.68 5.98
C GLY A 21 -5.35 15.28 7.25
N GLU A 22 -6.05 14.62 8.16
CA GLU A 22 -5.48 14.12 9.41
C GLU A 22 -4.45 13.02 9.14
N ILE A 23 -3.40 12.98 9.96
CA ILE A 23 -2.37 11.95 9.85
C ILE A 23 -2.88 10.65 10.48
N HIS A 24 -2.74 9.58 9.73
CA HIS A 24 -3.08 8.25 10.17
C HIS A 24 -1.85 7.51 10.71
N PHE A 25 -1.91 7.11 11.97
CA PHE A 25 -0.85 6.33 12.60
C PHE A 25 -0.93 4.86 12.19
N HIS A 26 0.21 4.29 11.80
CA HIS A 26 0.24 2.89 11.37
C HIS A 26 -0.07 1.95 12.56
N PRO A 27 -1.08 1.07 12.47
CA PRO A 27 -1.51 0.26 13.60
C PRO A 27 -0.42 -0.69 14.14
N TYR A 28 0.43 -1.19 13.26
CA TYR A 28 1.43 -2.21 13.60
C TYR A 28 2.88 -1.70 13.67
N MET A 29 3.15 -0.46 13.31
CA MET A 29 4.52 0.04 13.21
C MET A 29 4.69 1.32 14.04
N LYS A 30 5.78 1.38 14.81
CA LYS A 30 6.15 2.56 15.57
C LYS A 30 6.79 3.60 14.65
N GLY A 31 6.36 4.87 14.79
CA GLY A 31 7.01 6.02 14.16
C GLY A 31 8.29 6.44 14.87
N LEU A 32 8.88 7.56 14.45
CA LEU A 32 10.03 8.18 15.10
C LEU A 32 9.66 8.61 16.52
N ASP A 33 10.63 8.61 17.44
CA ASP A 33 10.37 8.97 18.84
C ASP A 33 9.94 10.45 18.97
N ASP A 34 10.61 11.37 18.28
CA ASP A 34 10.30 12.81 18.29
C ASP A 34 9.17 13.21 17.32
N HIS A 35 8.84 12.36 16.36
CA HIS A 35 7.83 12.57 15.32
C HIS A 35 7.05 11.29 15.02
N PRO A 36 6.16 10.85 15.92
CA PRO A 36 5.47 9.57 15.80
C PRO A 36 4.55 9.47 14.59
N GLU A 37 4.23 10.60 13.95
CA GLU A 37 3.51 10.67 12.67
C GLU A 37 4.30 10.09 11.50
N ILE A 38 5.64 10.05 11.61
CA ILE A 38 6.55 9.62 10.56
C ILE A 38 6.98 8.18 10.84
N LEU A 39 6.62 7.27 9.95
CA LEU A 39 7.19 5.93 9.93
C LEU A 39 8.48 5.94 9.10
N GLU A 40 9.61 5.75 9.77
CA GLU A 40 10.88 5.55 9.07
C GLU A 40 10.99 4.12 8.56
N ILE A 41 11.18 3.97 7.25
CA ILE A 41 11.37 2.69 6.57
C ILE A 41 12.84 2.57 6.19
N ILE A 42 13.50 1.55 6.73
CA ILE A 42 14.92 1.29 6.50
C ILE A 42 15.09 -0.13 5.93
N LYS A 43 15.98 -0.26 4.96
CA LYS A 43 16.62 -1.50 4.56
C LYS A 43 18.13 -1.30 4.67
N GLU A 44 18.77 -2.09 5.50
CA GLU A 44 20.22 -2.14 5.56
C GLU A 44 20.79 -3.15 4.54
N PRO A 45 22.07 -3.03 4.15
CA PRO A 45 22.73 -4.04 3.32
C PRO A 45 22.61 -5.44 3.96
N GLY A 46 22.29 -6.45 3.14
CA GLY A 46 22.08 -7.81 3.61
C GLY A 46 20.69 -8.14 4.14
N ASP A 47 19.81 -7.14 4.36
CA ASP A 47 18.42 -7.38 4.73
C ASP A 47 17.69 -8.13 3.61
N GLY A 48 17.19 -9.32 3.89
CA GLY A 48 16.51 -10.19 2.92
C GLY A 48 15.04 -9.82 2.64
N TYR A 49 14.52 -8.73 3.24
CA TYR A 49 13.13 -8.28 3.03
C TYR A 49 13.04 -6.78 2.80
N THR A 50 12.36 -6.39 1.74
CA THR A 50 12.03 -4.98 1.43
C THR A 50 10.58 -4.69 1.79
N PHE A 51 10.37 -3.66 2.62
CA PHE A 51 9.03 -3.22 3.02
C PHE A 51 8.21 -2.78 1.79
N GLY A 52 6.99 -3.33 1.66
CA GLY A 52 6.11 -2.99 0.54
C GLY A 52 6.46 -3.62 -0.81
N SER A 53 7.25 -4.73 -0.83
CA SER A 53 7.71 -5.39 -2.06
C SER A 53 6.65 -6.22 -2.81
N VAL A 54 5.39 -6.17 -2.40
CA VAL A 54 4.26 -6.78 -3.12
C VAL A 54 3.28 -5.70 -3.56
N TRP A 55 2.52 -5.93 -4.63
CA TRP A 55 1.49 -5.00 -5.07
C TRP A 55 0.38 -4.87 -4.02
N HIS A 56 0.16 -3.64 -3.56
CA HIS A 56 -0.82 -3.33 -2.52
C HIS A 56 -1.31 -1.89 -2.62
N THR A 57 -2.43 -1.63 -1.97
CA THR A 57 -2.80 -0.32 -1.48
C THR A 57 -2.68 -0.30 0.04
N ASP A 58 -2.37 0.84 0.61
CA ASP A 58 -2.03 0.93 2.02
C ASP A 58 -3.22 0.65 2.94
N GLN A 59 -2.97 -0.25 3.91
CA GLN A 59 -3.85 -0.53 5.04
C GLN A 59 -5.30 -0.92 4.66
N MET A 60 -5.47 -1.60 3.53
CA MET A 60 -6.73 -2.10 3.02
C MET A 60 -7.49 -3.00 4.01
N PHE A 61 -6.81 -3.52 5.03
CA PHE A 61 -7.39 -4.29 6.12
C PHE A 61 -8.07 -3.44 7.21
N ASN A 62 -7.95 -2.11 7.13
CA ASN A 62 -8.59 -1.19 8.08
C ASN A 62 -9.99 -0.82 7.56
N PRO A 63 -11.03 -0.75 8.41
CA PRO A 63 -12.36 -0.24 8.02
C PRO A 63 -12.32 1.16 7.39
N GLN A 64 -11.38 1.99 7.80
CA GLN A 64 -11.07 3.29 7.18
C GLN A 64 -9.62 3.28 6.69
N PRO A 65 -9.35 2.78 5.49
CA PRO A 65 -8.00 2.71 4.94
C PRO A 65 -7.41 4.11 4.69
N ALA A 66 -6.10 4.19 4.67
CA ALA A 66 -5.41 5.43 4.32
C ALA A 66 -5.83 5.94 2.94
N LYS A 67 -6.24 7.21 2.83
CA LYS A 67 -6.57 7.80 1.53
C LYS A 67 -5.34 8.14 0.70
N ALA A 68 -4.26 8.58 1.33
CA ALA A 68 -3.03 8.94 0.64
C ALA A 68 -1.80 8.60 1.46
N THR A 69 -0.68 8.45 0.78
CA THR A 69 0.62 8.23 1.40
C THR A 69 1.66 9.16 0.78
N MET A 70 2.48 9.76 1.62
CA MET A 70 3.64 10.55 1.28
C MET A 70 4.90 9.81 1.70
N LEU A 71 5.84 9.66 0.78
CA LEU A 71 7.15 9.05 1.04
C LEU A 71 8.24 10.05 0.66
N TYR A 72 9.15 10.35 1.59
CA TYR A 72 10.30 11.21 1.39
C TYR A 72 11.59 10.39 1.47
N ALA A 73 12.45 10.49 0.45
CA ALA A 73 13.69 9.73 0.35
C ALA A 73 14.87 10.48 0.94
N HIS A 74 15.51 9.90 1.96
CA HIS A 74 16.74 10.40 2.58
C HIS A 74 17.99 9.74 2.01
N GLU A 75 17.97 8.40 1.93
CA GLU A 75 19.06 7.59 1.39
C GLU A 75 18.47 6.60 0.39
N VAL A 76 19.07 6.48 -0.76
CA VAL A 76 18.64 5.58 -1.83
C VAL A 76 19.83 4.84 -2.43
N PRO A 77 19.64 3.61 -2.90
CA PRO A 77 20.69 2.88 -3.62
C PRO A 77 21.06 3.59 -4.92
N LYS A 78 22.26 3.37 -5.42
CA LYS A 78 22.71 3.90 -6.72
C LYS A 78 21.88 3.38 -7.88
N THR A 79 21.46 2.11 -7.77
CA THR A 79 20.62 1.42 -8.76
C THR A 79 19.56 0.58 -8.05
N GLY A 80 18.39 0.46 -8.64
CA GLY A 80 17.27 -0.28 -8.06
C GLY A 80 16.53 0.49 -6.96
N GLY A 81 15.70 -0.21 -6.19
CA GLY A 81 14.91 0.36 -5.10
C GLY A 81 13.79 1.30 -5.55
N ASP A 82 13.42 1.28 -6.82
CA ASP A 82 12.36 2.10 -7.38
C ASP A 82 10.99 1.68 -6.83
N THR A 83 9.99 2.52 -7.06
CA THR A 83 8.60 2.17 -6.76
C THR A 83 7.79 2.14 -8.05
N MET A 84 7.04 1.08 -8.24
CA MET A 84 6.02 0.99 -9.29
C MET A 84 4.66 1.40 -8.75
N PHE A 85 3.90 2.12 -9.55
CA PHE A 85 2.52 2.52 -9.29
C PHE A 85 1.62 2.00 -10.40
N SER A 86 0.41 1.56 -10.06
CA SER A 86 -0.60 1.07 -11.01
C SER A 86 -1.90 1.84 -10.86
N ASN A 87 -2.41 2.36 -11.97
CA ASN A 87 -3.65 3.12 -12.06
C ASN A 87 -4.88 2.19 -12.05
N GLN A 88 -5.59 2.15 -10.93
CA GLN A 88 -6.74 1.28 -10.73
C GLN A 88 -8.03 1.79 -11.40
N TYR A 89 -8.09 3.06 -11.82
CA TYR A 89 -9.13 3.54 -12.72
C TYR A 89 -9.04 2.85 -14.08
N LEU A 90 -7.85 2.85 -14.71
CA LEU A 90 -7.62 2.18 -15.98
C LEU A 90 -7.84 0.67 -15.84
N ALA A 91 -7.42 0.06 -14.75
CA ALA A 91 -7.68 -1.35 -14.49
C ALA A 91 -9.17 -1.67 -14.47
N TYR A 92 -10.02 -0.82 -13.89
CA TYR A 92 -11.47 -0.98 -13.93
C TYR A 92 -12.06 -0.69 -15.33
N GLU A 93 -11.67 0.42 -15.93
CA GLU A 93 -12.24 0.92 -17.20
C GLU A 93 -11.98 -0.03 -18.37
N THR A 94 -10.90 -0.80 -18.33
CA THR A 94 -10.51 -1.77 -19.37
C THR A 94 -11.05 -3.18 -19.16
N LEU A 95 -11.76 -3.45 -18.07
CA LEU A 95 -12.56 -4.68 -17.94
C LEU A 95 -13.71 -4.66 -18.95
N SER A 96 -14.09 -5.83 -19.47
CA SER A 96 -15.28 -5.94 -20.30
C SER A 96 -16.55 -5.56 -19.52
N GLU A 97 -17.58 -5.11 -20.21
CA GLU A 97 -18.86 -4.73 -19.60
C GLU A 97 -19.45 -5.88 -18.75
N PRO A 98 -19.56 -7.14 -19.26
CA PRO A 98 -20.06 -8.25 -18.45
C PRO A 98 -19.24 -8.49 -17.18
N MET A 99 -17.91 -8.30 -17.22
CA MET A 99 -17.04 -8.43 -16.05
C MET A 99 -17.33 -7.32 -15.03
N ARG A 100 -17.47 -6.07 -15.48
CA ARG A 100 -17.81 -4.94 -14.60
C ARG A 100 -19.17 -5.13 -13.94
N ASP A 101 -20.16 -5.62 -14.68
CA ASP A 101 -21.52 -5.89 -14.18
C ASP A 101 -21.50 -6.98 -13.11
N MET A 102 -20.81 -8.09 -13.35
CA MET A 102 -20.64 -9.17 -12.38
C MET A 102 -19.99 -8.68 -11.09
N LEU A 103 -18.99 -7.80 -11.18
CA LEU A 103 -18.19 -7.37 -10.02
C LEU A 103 -18.77 -6.16 -9.27
N ASN A 104 -19.73 -5.45 -9.82
CA ASN A 104 -20.17 -4.13 -9.35
C ASN A 104 -20.66 -4.10 -7.88
N ASN A 105 -21.25 -5.20 -7.40
CA ASN A 105 -21.75 -5.33 -6.02
C ASN A 105 -20.94 -6.30 -5.17
N VAL A 106 -19.83 -6.82 -5.69
CA VAL A 106 -18.99 -7.77 -4.99
C VAL A 106 -18.17 -7.06 -3.91
N LYS A 107 -18.08 -7.67 -2.73
CA LYS A 107 -17.24 -7.19 -1.63
C LYS A 107 -16.05 -8.11 -1.43
N THR A 108 -14.94 -7.52 -0.97
CA THR A 108 -13.71 -8.23 -0.61
C THR A 108 -13.57 -8.31 0.89
N PHE A 109 -13.11 -9.45 1.40
CA PHE A 109 -12.63 -9.57 2.78
C PHE A 109 -11.12 -9.41 2.80
N ASN A 110 -10.62 -8.47 3.60
CA ASN A 110 -9.22 -8.07 3.64
C ASN A 110 -8.64 -8.23 5.04
N VAL A 111 -7.41 -8.79 5.14
CA VAL A 111 -6.76 -9.10 6.42
C VAL A 111 -5.37 -8.50 6.48
N GLY A 112 -5.03 -7.89 7.61
CA GLY A 112 -3.71 -7.30 7.87
C GLY A 112 -2.63 -8.35 8.17
N ASP A 113 -2.98 -9.38 8.92
CA ASP A 113 -2.13 -10.51 9.26
C ASP A 113 -2.60 -11.77 8.54
N GLY A 114 -1.95 -12.10 7.47
CA GLY A 114 -2.24 -13.30 6.72
C GLY A 114 -1.95 -13.12 5.26
N PHE A 115 -1.62 -14.21 4.63
CA PHE A 115 -1.61 -14.35 3.20
C PHE A 115 -2.81 -15.18 2.78
N ARG A 116 -3.31 -14.92 1.58
CA ARG A 116 -4.30 -15.73 0.93
C ARG A 116 -3.94 -17.21 1.01
N ARG A 117 -4.94 -18.11 1.03
CA ARG A 117 -4.83 -19.58 1.09
C ARG A 117 -3.68 -20.11 0.23
N GLY A 118 -2.84 -20.97 0.81
CA GLY A 118 -1.71 -21.61 0.14
C GLY A 118 -0.34 -20.96 0.37
N ILE A 119 -0.27 -19.72 0.84
CA ILE A 119 0.99 -19.03 1.16
C ILE A 119 1.15 -18.87 2.68
N GLY A 120 0.82 -19.86 3.46
CA GLY A 120 0.99 -19.93 4.91
C GLY A 120 0.58 -18.68 5.70
N LYS A 121 -0.03 -18.84 6.85
CA LYS A 121 -0.27 -17.74 7.81
C LYS A 121 1.06 -17.40 8.50
N ALA A 122 1.97 -16.71 7.82
CA ALA A 122 3.12 -16.15 8.52
C ALA A 122 2.62 -14.99 9.37
N LYS A 123 2.85 -15.05 10.69
CA LYS A 123 2.63 -13.90 11.57
C LYS A 123 3.42 -12.71 11.01
N ARG A 124 2.93 -11.49 11.22
CA ARG A 124 3.62 -10.28 10.74
C ARG A 124 5.08 -10.25 11.16
N ILE A 125 5.39 -10.65 12.41
CA ILE A 125 6.75 -10.71 12.93
C ILE A 125 7.65 -11.62 12.11
N ASP A 126 7.14 -12.74 11.62
CA ASP A 126 7.92 -13.69 10.81
C ASP A 126 8.20 -13.13 9.41
N ARG A 127 7.30 -12.30 8.87
CA ARG A 127 7.49 -11.62 7.59
C ARG A 127 8.70 -10.68 7.62
N TYR A 128 8.91 -10.01 8.75
CA TYR A 128 10.02 -9.08 8.94
C TYR A 128 11.28 -9.74 9.56
N ALA A 129 11.27 -11.05 9.80
CA ALA A 129 12.43 -11.75 10.35
C ALA A 129 13.72 -11.55 9.53
N LYS A 130 13.59 -11.30 8.23
CA LYS A 130 14.71 -10.99 7.32
C LYS A 130 15.02 -9.49 7.19
N ASN A 131 14.41 -8.65 8.01
CA ASN A 131 14.73 -7.23 8.15
C ASN A 131 14.61 -6.84 9.64
N PRO A 132 15.69 -7.06 10.42
CA PRO A 132 15.67 -6.83 11.87
C PRO A 132 15.32 -5.38 12.26
N THR A 133 15.76 -4.40 11.47
CA THR A 133 15.49 -2.98 11.72
C THR A 133 13.98 -2.68 11.66
N MET A 134 13.28 -3.20 10.67
CA MET A 134 11.83 -3.04 10.58
C MET A 134 11.09 -3.93 11.57
N GLN A 135 11.62 -5.13 11.87
CA GLN A 135 11.04 -6.02 12.87
C GLN A 135 11.01 -5.37 14.25
N ALA A 136 12.05 -4.64 14.65
CA ALA A 136 12.12 -3.92 15.92
C ALA A 136 11.09 -2.79 16.04
N LYS A 137 10.51 -2.32 14.94
CA LYS A 137 9.46 -1.29 14.92
C LYS A 137 8.04 -1.86 15.01
N ILE A 138 7.88 -3.19 14.99
CA ILE A 138 6.57 -3.83 15.09
C ILE A 138 6.01 -3.63 16.49
N ARG A 139 4.74 -3.24 16.56
CA ARG A 139 3.97 -3.14 17.79
C ARG A 139 2.68 -3.94 17.69
N ASP A 140 2.12 -4.28 18.85
CA ASP A 140 0.77 -4.85 18.93
C ASP A 140 -0.25 -3.77 18.52
N PRO A 141 -1.16 -4.05 17.59
CA PRO A 141 -2.23 -3.14 17.23
C PRO A 141 -3.27 -2.93 18.34
N GLY A 142 -3.26 -3.76 19.39
CA GLY A 142 -4.27 -3.75 20.44
C GLY A 142 -5.67 -3.99 19.90
N ASN A 143 -6.59 -3.06 20.17
CA ASN A 143 -7.99 -3.13 19.73
C ASN A 143 -8.24 -2.53 18.33
N ILE A 144 -7.20 -2.13 17.59
CA ILE A 144 -7.37 -1.59 16.25
C ILE A 144 -7.79 -2.73 15.30
N PRO A 145 -8.91 -2.59 14.55
CA PRO A 145 -9.35 -3.61 13.62
C PRO A 145 -8.27 -3.93 12.57
N THR A 146 -8.05 -5.21 12.35
CA THR A 146 -7.05 -5.73 11.40
C THR A 146 -7.68 -6.49 10.24
N GLU A 147 -8.99 -6.45 10.16
CA GLU A 147 -9.81 -7.06 9.11
C GLU A 147 -10.90 -6.09 8.69
N ALA A 148 -11.19 -6.06 7.40
CA ALA A 148 -12.25 -5.21 6.85
C ALA A 148 -12.87 -5.80 5.59
N VAL A 149 -14.16 -5.48 5.41
CA VAL A 149 -14.90 -5.74 4.17
C VAL A 149 -15.02 -4.45 3.38
N HIS A 150 -14.64 -4.49 2.10
CA HIS A 150 -14.71 -3.33 1.19
C HIS A 150 -15.39 -3.69 -0.12
N PRO A 151 -15.96 -2.72 -0.86
CA PRO A 151 -16.39 -2.95 -2.23
C PRO A 151 -15.17 -3.32 -3.10
N LEU A 152 -15.31 -4.30 -3.97
CA LEU A 152 -14.30 -4.66 -4.96
C LEU A 152 -14.14 -3.55 -6.01
N ILE A 153 -15.25 -2.88 -6.35
CA ILE A 153 -15.26 -1.69 -7.20
C ILE A 153 -15.56 -0.48 -6.31
N ARG A 154 -14.53 0.30 -6.03
CA ARG A 154 -14.62 1.49 -5.19
C ARG A 154 -14.96 2.73 -6.00
N THR A 155 -15.93 3.52 -5.54
CA THR A 155 -16.19 4.85 -6.09
C THR A 155 -15.33 5.89 -5.35
N HIS A 156 -14.53 6.63 -6.09
CA HIS A 156 -13.70 7.68 -5.51
C HIS A 156 -14.58 8.87 -5.05
N PRO A 157 -14.48 9.31 -3.79
CA PRO A 157 -15.43 10.27 -3.22
C PRO A 157 -15.39 11.67 -3.87
N GLU A 158 -14.23 12.06 -4.41
CA GLU A 158 -14.04 13.37 -5.05
C GLU A 158 -14.30 13.32 -6.56
N THR A 159 -13.65 12.39 -7.27
CA THR A 159 -13.74 12.32 -8.75
C THR A 159 -14.96 11.57 -9.25
N LYS A 160 -15.64 10.81 -8.40
CA LYS A 160 -16.77 9.92 -8.72
C LYS A 160 -16.41 8.79 -9.71
N ARG A 161 -15.14 8.66 -10.09
CA ARG A 161 -14.67 7.56 -10.94
C ARG A 161 -14.64 6.26 -10.15
N LYS A 162 -14.89 5.16 -10.82
CA LYS A 162 -14.76 3.81 -10.27
C LYS A 162 -13.34 3.29 -10.45
N SER A 163 -12.82 2.61 -9.44
CA SER A 163 -11.51 1.97 -9.44
C SER A 163 -11.63 0.51 -8.99
N LEU A 164 -10.76 -0.34 -9.51
CA LEU A 164 -10.62 -1.70 -9.00
C LEU A 164 -9.90 -1.65 -7.64
N TYR A 165 -10.57 -2.11 -6.58
CA TYR A 165 -10.05 -2.04 -5.21
C TYR A 165 -9.69 -3.43 -4.68
N ILE A 166 -8.51 -3.90 -5.07
CA ILE A 166 -7.97 -5.22 -4.76
C ILE A 166 -6.49 -5.10 -4.42
N GLY A 167 -5.93 -6.02 -3.63
CA GLY A 167 -4.52 -5.99 -3.27
C GLY A 167 -4.06 -7.24 -2.54
N SER A 168 -2.83 -7.22 -2.02
CA SER A 168 -2.25 -8.36 -1.29
C SER A 168 -3.02 -8.74 -0.02
N HIS A 169 -3.79 -7.83 0.54
CA HIS A 169 -4.62 -8.06 1.73
C HIS A 169 -5.93 -8.78 1.44
N THR A 170 -6.38 -8.83 0.19
CA THR A 170 -7.63 -9.48 -0.19
C THR A 170 -7.54 -11.00 -0.03
N GLN A 171 -8.44 -11.59 0.75
CA GLN A 171 -8.46 -13.03 1.06
C GLN A 171 -9.53 -13.77 0.28
N THR A 172 -10.73 -13.20 0.18
CA THR A 172 -11.87 -13.83 -0.51
C THR A 172 -12.85 -12.78 -1.02
N LEU A 173 -13.83 -13.21 -1.78
CA LEU A 173 -14.96 -12.44 -2.28
C LEU A 173 -16.24 -12.90 -1.60
N ASP A 174 -17.06 -11.96 -1.17
CA ASP A 174 -18.34 -12.25 -0.53
C ASP A 174 -19.32 -12.87 -1.55
N GLY A 175 -20.00 -13.94 -1.15
CA GLY A 175 -20.96 -14.68 -1.98
C GLY A 175 -20.35 -15.71 -2.95
N PHE A 176 -19.02 -15.81 -3.05
CA PHE A 176 -18.33 -16.78 -3.90
C PHE A 176 -17.77 -17.95 -3.09
N ASN A 177 -17.77 -19.15 -3.66
CA ASN A 177 -17.01 -20.25 -3.08
C ASN A 177 -15.49 -20.00 -3.24
N ALA A 178 -14.67 -20.80 -2.55
CA ALA A 178 -13.23 -20.56 -2.49
C ALA A 178 -12.53 -20.67 -3.84
N GLU A 179 -12.93 -21.59 -4.70
CA GLU A 179 -12.35 -21.82 -6.02
C GLU A 179 -12.68 -20.66 -6.99
N GLU A 180 -13.92 -20.22 -6.99
CA GLU A 180 -14.39 -19.07 -7.75
C GLU A 180 -13.67 -17.78 -7.30
N ALA A 181 -13.67 -17.50 -5.98
CA ALA A 181 -13.02 -16.33 -5.42
C ALA A 181 -11.53 -16.32 -5.77
N ASP A 182 -10.84 -17.45 -5.65
CA ASP A 182 -9.44 -17.58 -5.97
C ASP A 182 -9.14 -17.27 -7.44
N SER A 183 -9.94 -17.82 -8.35
CA SER A 183 -9.79 -17.61 -9.78
C SER A 183 -10.01 -16.14 -10.17
N ILE A 184 -11.06 -15.52 -9.65
CA ILE A 184 -11.40 -14.12 -9.91
C ILE A 184 -10.33 -13.18 -9.34
N ILE A 185 -9.90 -13.39 -8.09
CA ILE A 185 -8.87 -12.56 -7.46
C ILE A 185 -7.55 -12.65 -8.23
N ASP A 186 -7.13 -13.82 -8.67
CA ASP A 186 -5.89 -13.99 -9.42
C ASP A 186 -5.97 -13.34 -10.80
N PHE A 187 -7.08 -13.48 -11.48
CA PHE A 187 -7.33 -12.76 -12.74
C PHE A 187 -7.24 -11.24 -12.53
N LEU A 188 -7.96 -10.70 -11.55
CA LEU A 188 -8.01 -9.25 -11.30
C LEU A 188 -6.66 -8.68 -10.83
N ARG A 189 -5.91 -9.43 -10.01
CA ARG A 189 -4.54 -9.04 -9.62
C ARG A 189 -3.62 -8.96 -10.84
N ASN A 190 -3.62 -9.99 -11.69
CA ASN A 190 -2.81 -10.00 -12.91
C ASN A 190 -3.24 -8.88 -13.87
N HIS A 191 -4.53 -8.67 -14.02
CA HIS A 191 -5.08 -7.59 -14.84
C HIS A 191 -4.65 -6.22 -14.33
N SER A 192 -4.80 -5.94 -13.03
CA SER A 192 -4.50 -4.64 -12.41
C SER A 192 -3.02 -4.26 -12.44
N GLN A 193 -2.13 -5.22 -12.69
CA GLN A 193 -0.67 -5.04 -12.69
C GLN A 193 -0.07 -4.99 -14.10
N ARG A 194 -0.91 -4.89 -15.14
CA ARG A 194 -0.46 -4.83 -16.54
C ARG A 194 0.40 -3.59 -16.79
N HIS A 195 1.38 -3.71 -17.66
CA HIS A 195 2.34 -2.63 -17.95
C HIS A 195 1.66 -1.34 -18.40
N GLU A 196 0.55 -1.46 -19.15
CA GLU A 196 -0.22 -0.33 -19.67
C GLU A 196 -0.82 0.55 -18.58
N PHE A 197 -0.97 0.03 -17.37
CA PHE A 197 -1.52 0.77 -16.23
C PHE A 197 -0.44 1.28 -15.27
N THR A 198 0.83 0.93 -15.50
CA THR A 198 1.90 1.15 -14.53
C THR A 198 2.84 2.26 -14.95
N CYS A 199 3.40 2.92 -13.94
CA CYS A 199 4.60 3.75 -14.09
C CYS A 199 5.63 3.37 -13.03
N ARG A 200 6.91 3.58 -13.34
CA ARG A 200 8.05 3.35 -12.45
C ARG A 200 8.66 4.68 -12.05
N PHE A 201 8.80 4.90 -10.75
CA PHE A 201 9.44 6.08 -10.20
C PHE A 201 10.82 5.71 -9.65
N ARG A 202 11.85 6.29 -10.26
CA ARG A 202 13.23 6.20 -9.80
C ARG A 202 13.45 7.20 -8.67
N TRP A 203 13.90 6.72 -7.54
CA TRP A 203 14.21 7.56 -6.39
C TRP A 203 15.59 8.21 -6.51
N GLU A 204 15.66 9.43 -6.00
CA GLU A 204 16.87 10.19 -5.71
C GLU A 204 16.73 10.74 -4.29
N ALA A 205 17.83 10.97 -3.58
CA ALA A 205 17.77 11.63 -2.28
C ALA A 205 17.09 13.01 -2.43
N GLY A 206 16.18 13.34 -1.52
CA GLY A 206 15.35 14.55 -1.64
C GLY A 206 14.09 14.37 -2.51
N SER A 207 13.85 13.20 -3.09
CA SER A 207 12.59 12.97 -3.80
C SER A 207 11.44 12.76 -2.84
N ILE A 208 10.26 13.29 -3.19
CA ILE A 208 8.99 13.01 -2.53
C ILE A 208 8.02 12.43 -3.54
N ALA A 209 7.32 11.36 -3.14
CA ALA A 209 6.14 10.87 -3.84
C ALA A 209 4.91 10.99 -2.93
N LEU A 210 3.82 11.52 -3.48
CA LEU A 210 2.50 11.56 -2.84
C LEU A 210 1.50 10.88 -3.78
N TRP A 211 0.83 9.83 -3.30
CA TRP A 211 -0.14 9.07 -4.09
C TRP A 211 -1.44 8.83 -3.34
N ASP A 212 -2.51 8.66 -4.12
CA ASP A 212 -3.86 8.39 -3.65
C ASP A 212 -4.10 6.87 -3.59
N ASN A 213 -4.22 6.32 -2.39
CA ASN A 213 -4.45 4.88 -2.17
C ASN A 213 -5.86 4.42 -2.60
N ARG A 214 -6.76 5.36 -2.87
CA ARG A 214 -8.14 5.05 -3.27
C ARG A 214 -8.22 4.56 -4.72
N CYS A 215 -7.21 4.88 -5.52
CA CYS A 215 -7.17 4.56 -6.95
C CYS A 215 -5.79 4.12 -7.47
N VAL A 216 -4.83 3.88 -6.57
CA VAL A 216 -3.48 3.46 -6.94
C VAL A 216 -3.04 2.27 -6.11
N GLN A 217 -2.53 1.22 -6.76
CA GLN A 217 -1.67 0.24 -6.12
C GLN A 217 -0.20 0.63 -6.31
N HIS A 218 0.65 0.19 -5.40
CA HIS A 218 2.08 0.40 -5.52
C HIS A 218 2.89 -0.79 -5.02
N LYS A 219 4.16 -0.84 -5.45
CA LYS A 219 5.11 -1.90 -5.11
C LYS A 219 6.53 -1.34 -5.07
N ALA A 220 7.24 -1.51 -3.96
CA ALA A 220 8.67 -1.27 -3.90
C ALA A 220 9.44 -2.40 -4.60
N LEU A 221 10.40 -2.07 -5.45
CA LEU A 221 11.26 -3.07 -6.09
C LEU A 221 12.38 -3.48 -5.13
N ALA A 222 12.58 -4.79 -5.00
CA ALA A 222 13.56 -5.40 -4.10
C ALA A 222 14.82 -5.83 -4.88
N ASP A 223 15.25 -5.00 -5.83
CA ASP A 223 16.32 -5.25 -6.79
C ASP A 223 17.65 -4.55 -6.41
N TYR A 224 17.89 -4.37 -5.11
CA TYR A 224 19.07 -3.70 -4.56
C TYR A 224 19.48 -4.31 -3.22
N ASP A 225 20.76 -4.11 -2.84
CA ASP A 225 21.29 -4.51 -1.54
C ASP A 225 21.92 -3.35 -0.74
N GLU A 226 22.00 -2.16 -1.34
CA GLU A 226 22.52 -0.98 -0.67
C GLU A 226 21.48 -0.46 0.37
N LYS A 227 21.96 0.42 1.28
CA LYS A 227 21.08 1.06 2.25
C LYS A 227 20.01 1.93 1.57
N ARG A 228 18.77 1.82 2.07
CA ARG A 228 17.66 2.68 1.68
C ARG A 228 16.92 3.16 2.93
N ARG A 229 16.73 4.49 3.06
CA ARG A 229 16.04 5.12 4.19
C ARG A 229 15.03 6.14 3.68
N THR A 230 13.78 5.97 4.07
CA THR A 230 12.68 6.85 3.68
C THR A 230 11.78 7.15 4.86
N HIS A 231 11.19 8.34 4.88
CA HIS A 231 10.19 8.78 5.83
C HIS A 231 8.80 8.74 5.19
N ARG A 232 7.90 7.98 5.81
CA ARG A 232 6.54 7.78 5.35
C ARG A 232 5.54 8.47 6.28
N ILE A 233 4.62 9.24 5.70
CA ILE A 233 3.40 9.74 6.37
C ILE A 233 2.20 9.18 5.63
N THR A 234 1.19 8.76 6.39
CA THR A 234 -0.08 8.25 5.85
C THR A 234 -1.20 9.20 6.27
N ILE A 235 -2.12 9.48 5.38
CA ILE A 235 -3.24 10.40 5.60
C ILE A 235 -4.52 9.59 5.78
N ALA A 236 -5.27 9.88 6.84
CA ALA A 236 -6.52 9.20 7.17
C ALA A 236 -7.52 9.29 6.01
N GLY A 237 -8.20 8.19 5.77
CA GLY A 237 -9.20 8.07 4.73
C GLY A 237 -10.61 7.90 5.27
N GLU A 238 -11.52 7.69 4.36
CA GLU A 238 -12.94 7.42 4.60
C GLU A 238 -13.26 5.93 4.42
N ILE A 239 -14.44 5.52 4.87
CA ILE A 239 -14.97 4.18 4.57
C ILE A 239 -15.16 4.06 3.05
N PRO A 240 -14.60 3.03 2.39
CA PRO A 240 -14.77 2.80 0.96
C PRO A 240 -16.23 2.56 0.56
N MET A 241 -16.67 3.22 -0.50
CA MET A 241 -18.01 3.08 -1.07
C MET A 241 -17.94 2.60 -2.52
#